data_ba4575ba7dea411ce6f02df00b74beaf
#
_entry.id   ba4575ba7dea411ce6f02df00b74beaf
#
_cell.length_a   1.000
_cell.length_b   1.000
_cell.length_c   1.000
_cell.angle_alpha   90.00
_cell.angle_beta   90.00
_cell.angle_gamma   90.00
#
_symmetry.space_group_name_H-M   'P 1'
#
loop_
_entity.id
_entity.type
_entity.pdbx_description
1 polymer ?
#
loop_
_entity_poly.entity_id
_entity_poly.type
_entity_poly.pdbx_seq_one_letter_code
_entity_poly.pdbx_strand_id
1 'polypeptide(L)'
;MCFMLSYNGRITRTIVTIAAEVEQIGRGDLTARLEKPRGNDELAGLTESVERMRASLLHKTEEEQKALKQNSDLITALSHDIRNPLTALLGYLDIISAQRDLPPDTASYLAACQERAGRIKQLTDELFRYSLLFSNDELPMRLETYDAYVLLEQLLGEAQAELESAGFATRMVMPDTFCRVRVDVPYFKRVLDNLFANVRKYADPAQPVSIAALPEDRTLHICICNTIRADSGQVESNKIGLRTAEKILTQMGGSFRRHEADGKFTAEAILPIVPEDADE
;
A
#
# COMPACT_ATOMS: atom_id res chain seq x y z
N MET A 1 22.91 -58.02 -21.40
CA MET A 1 22.17 -56.96 -22.13
C MET A 1 21.05 -56.31 -21.30
N CYS A 2 20.16 -57.04 -20.62
CA CYS A 2 19.10 -56.47 -19.79
C CYS A 2 19.57 -55.59 -18.61
N PHE A 3 20.71 -55.91 -17.96
CA PHE A 3 21.22 -55.14 -16.84
C PHE A 3 21.72 -53.75 -17.22
N MET A 4 22.36 -53.57 -18.39
CA MET A 4 22.82 -52.29 -18.91
C MET A 4 21.62 -51.36 -19.32
N LEU A 5 20.55 -51.94 -19.86
CA LEU A 5 19.36 -51.15 -20.23
C LEU A 5 18.60 -50.67 -19.00
N SER A 6 18.53 -51.47 -17.93
CA SER A 6 17.92 -51.09 -16.64
C SER A 6 18.75 -50.02 -15.91
N TYR A 7 20.08 -50.08 -15.95
CA TYR A 7 20.99 -49.11 -15.35
C TYR A 7 20.91 -47.76 -16.07
N ASN A 8 20.97 -47.73 -17.39
CA ASN A 8 20.81 -46.49 -18.17
C ASN A 8 19.43 -45.84 -17.97
N GLY A 9 18.37 -46.63 -17.90
CA GLY A 9 17.01 -46.10 -17.65
C GLY A 9 16.87 -45.43 -16.29
N ARG A 10 17.59 -45.95 -15.25
CA ARG A 10 17.62 -45.37 -13.90
C ARG A 10 18.36 -44.04 -13.88
N ILE A 11 19.56 -43.96 -14.50
CA ILE A 11 20.36 -42.74 -14.59
C ILE A 11 19.60 -41.65 -15.30
N THR A 12 19.03 -41.95 -16.48
CA THR A 12 18.24 -40.98 -17.25
C THR A 12 17.05 -40.43 -16.47
N ARG A 13 16.33 -41.29 -15.75
CA ARG A 13 15.19 -40.85 -14.92
C ARG A 13 15.65 -39.92 -13.79
N THR A 14 16.73 -40.23 -13.10
CA THR A 14 17.29 -39.40 -12.02
C THR A 14 17.73 -38.04 -12.54
N ILE A 15 18.39 -37.99 -13.69
CA ILE A 15 18.82 -36.72 -14.33
C ILE A 15 17.61 -35.86 -14.70
N VAL A 16 16.56 -36.46 -15.27
CA VAL A 16 15.33 -35.72 -15.62
C VAL A 16 14.65 -35.17 -14.38
N THR A 17 14.59 -35.94 -13.28
CA THR A 17 14.04 -35.47 -12.01
C THR A 17 14.84 -34.30 -11.45
N ILE A 18 16.17 -34.42 -11.36
CA ILE A 18 17.04 -33.31 -10.89
C ILE A 18 16.86 -32.06 -11.76
N ALA A 19 16.81 -32.22 -13.09
CA ALA A 19 16.63 -31.10 -14.01
C ALA A 19 15.27 -30.38 -13.78
N ALA A 20 14.19 -31.13 -13.57
CA ALA A 20 12.87 -30.56 -13.28
C ALA A 20 12.85 -29.81 -11.94
N GLU A 21 13.50 -30.37 -10.91
CA GLU A 21 13.60 -29.75 -9.59
C GLU A 21 14.47 -28.49 -9.62
N VAL A 22 15.59 -28.48 -10.36
CA VAL A 22 16.43 -27.28 -10.58
C VAL A 22 15.63 -26.19 -11.32
N GLU A 23 14.79 -26.56 -12.27
CA GLU A 23 13.92 -25.62 -12.96
C GLU A 23 12.87 -25.00 -12.02
N GLN A 24 12.30 -25.77 -11.07
CA GLN A 24 11.39 -25.27 -10.06
C GLN A 24 12.09 -24.26 -9.12
N ILE A 25 13.31 -24.60 -8.66
CA ILE A 25 14.17 -23.69 -7.88
C ILE A 25 14.42 -22.40 -8.68
N GLY A 26 14.73 -22.50 -9.95
CA GLY A 26 14.94 -21.36 -10.86
C GLY A 26 13.71 -20.48 -11.04
N ARG A 27 12.50 -21.03 -10.90
CA ARG A 27 11.23 -20.31 -10.90
C ARG A 27 10.86 -19.70 -9.52
N GLY A 28 11.71 -19.91 -8.50
CA GLY A 28 11.52 -19.38 -7.14
C GLY A 28 10.80 -20.32 -6.17
N ASP A 29 10.43 -21.53 -6.58
CA ASP A 29 9.87 -22.52 -5.65
C ASP A 29 11.02 -23.23 -4.91
N LEU A 30 11.27 -22.76 -3.69
CA LEU A 30 12.27 -23.31 -2.79
C LEU A 30 11.69 -24.30 -1.76
N THR A 31 10.39 -24.60 -1.83
CA THR A 31 9.71 -25.40 -0.81
C THR A 31 9.91 -26.90 -0.99
N ALA A 32 10.03 -27.37 -2.24
CA ALA A 32 10.25 -28.78 -2.55
C ALA A 32 11.65 -29.23 -2.18
N ARG A 33 11.77 -30.30 -1.37
CA ARG A 33 13.06 -30.94 -1.06
C ARG A 33 13.40 -31.97 -2.11
N LEU A 34 14.67 -31.97 -2.54
CA LEU A 34 15.17 -33.00 -3.44
C LEU A 34 15.24 -34.35 -2.71
N GLU A 35 14.61 -35.39 -3.26
CA GLU A 35 14.77 -36.73 -2.74
C GLU A 35 16.19 -37.29 -3.06
N LYS A 36 16.89 -37.72 -2.02
CA LYS A 36 18.23 -38.30 -2.18
C LYS A 36 18.13 -39.57 -3.00
N PRO A 37 18.78 -39.68 -4.18
CA PRO A 37 18.79 -40.91 -4.96
C PRO A 37 19.42 -42.06 -4.15
N ARG A 38 18.88 -43.25 -4.30
CA ARG A 38 19.41 -44.47 -3.65
C ARG A 38 20.73 -44.85 -4.34
N GLY A 39 21.85 -44.49 -3.74
CA GLY A 39 23.20 -44.80 -4.20
C GLY A 39 24.22 -43.82 -3.62
N ASN A 40 25.50 -44.13 -3.83
CA ASN A 40 26.62 -43.29 -3.43
C ASN A 40 27.49 -43.00 -4.65
N ASP A 41 26.80 -42.62 -5.76
CA ASP A 41 27.36 -42.33 -7.04
C ASP A 41 27.43 -40.81 -7.28
N GLU A 42 27.93 -40.40 -8.43
CA GLU A 42 28.10 -39.01 -8.83
C GLU A 42 26.76 -38.24 -8.85
N LEU A 43 25.66 -38.95 -9.14
CA LEU A 43 24.31 -38.38 -9.13
C LEU A 43 23.83 -38.03 -7.72
N ALA A 44 24.17 -38.86 -6.74
CA ALA A 44 23.90 -38.55 -5.34
C ALA A 44 24.69 -37.34 -4.85
N GLY A 45 25.94 -37.20 -5.27
CA GLY A 45 26.77 -36.00 -5.02
C GLY A 45 26.23 -34.75 -5.66
N LEU A 46 25.72 -34.85 -6.89
CA LEU A 46 25.04 -33.74 -7.59
C LEU A 46 23.76 -33.30 -6.85
N THR A 47 22.89 -34.26 -6.49
CA THR A 47 21.65 -33.97 -5.78
C THR A 47 21.93 -33.28 -4.44
N GLU A 48 22.96 -33.76 -3.70
CA GLU A 48 23.35 -33.13 -2.44
C GLU A 48 23.89 -31.71 -2.62
N SER A 49 24.58 -31.43 -3.72
CA SER A 49 25.09 -30.11 -4.04
C SER A 49 23.95 -29.15 -4.40
N VAL A 50 22.96 -29.61 -5.18
CA VAL A 50 21.75 -28.82 -5.52
C VAL A 50 20.90 -28.57 -4.26
N GLU A 51 20.73 -29.58 -3.38
CA GLU A 51 19.98 -29.38 -2.13
C GLU A 51 20.68 -28.38 -1.17
N ARG A 52 22.00 -28.41 -1.08
CA ARG A 52 22.75 -27.39 -0.32
C ARG A 52 22.58 -26.00 -0.90
N MET A 53 22.59 -25.87 -2.22
CA MET A 53 22.32 -24.59 -2.89
C MET A 53 20.90 -24.10 -2.62
N ARG A 54 19.88 -24.98 -2.74
CA ARG A 54 18.49 -24.66 -2.42
C ARG A 54 18.34 -24.20 -0.96
N ALA A 55 18.90 -24.95 -0.02
CA ALA A 55 18.87 -24.61 1.41
C ALA A 55 19.55 -23.26 1.70
N SER A 56 20.69 -22.98 1.03
CA SER A 56 21.38 -21.69 1.16
C SER A 56 20.56 -20.53 0.58
N LEU A 57 19.90 -20.74 -0.56
CA LEU A 57 19.01 -19.73 -1.15
C LEU A 57 17.80 -19.47 -0.25
N LEU A 58 17.17 -20.52 0.27
CA LEU A 58 16.04 -20.41 1.21
C LEU A 58 16.45 -19.59 2.44
N HIS A 59 17.55 -19.96 3.08
CA HIS A 59 18.07 -19.25 4.26
C HIS A 59 18.34 -17.77 3.96
N LYS A 60 18.96 -17.49 2.81
CA LYS A 60 19.26 -16.11 2.39
C LYS A 60 18.00 -15.29 2.16
N THR A 61 16.97 -15.89 1.55
CA THR A 61 15.69 -15.25 1.34
C THR A 61 14.97 -14.97 2.67
N GLU A 62 15.03 -15.92 3.62
CA GLU A 62 14.46 -15.74 4.96
C GLU A 62 15.18 -14.63 5.75
N GLU A 63 16.53 -14.60 5.69
CA GLU A 63 17.31 -13.52 6.32
C GLU A 63 16.99 -12.16 5.73
N GLU A 64 16.87 -12.05 4.40
CA GLU A 64 16.52 -10.82 3.70
C GLU A 64 15.11 -10.35 4.08
N GLN A 65 14.13 -11.24 4.10
CA GLN A 65 12.77 -10.95 4.55
C GLN A 65 12.73 -10.48 6.00
N LYS A 66 13.50 -11.15 6.89
CA LYS A 66 13.60 -10.75 8.29
C LYS A 66 14.24 -9.37 8.46
N ALA A 67 15.29 -9.07 7.70
CA ALA A 67 15.93 -7.74 7.72
C ALA A 67 15.00 -6.65 7.21
N LEU A 68 14.26 -6.91 6.12
CA LEU A 68 13.26 -5.99 5.59
C LEU A 68 12.14 -5.72 6.61
N LYS A 69 11.65 -6.76 7.30
CA LYS A 69 10.66 -6.63 8.36
C LYS A 69 11.16 -5.77 9.51
N GLN A 70 12.35 -6.08 10.06
CA GLN A 70 12.94 -5.32 11.15
C GLN A 70 13.12 -3.84 10.80
N ASN A 71 13.54 -3.55 9.55
CA ASN A 71 13.67 -2.19 9.06
C ASN A 71 12.31 -1.48 8.96
N SER A 72 11.29 -2.18 8.47
CA SER A 72 9.91 -1.67 8.41
C SER A 72 9.35 -1.35 9.80
N ASP A 73 9.52 -2.25 10.78
CA ASP A 73 9.07 -2.07 12.16
C ASP A 73 9.75 -0.86 12.81
N LEU A 74 11.07 -0.71 12.60
CA LEU A 74 11.84 0.41 13.11
C LEU A 74 11.34 1.73 12.51
N ILE A 75 11.12 1.80 11.18
CA ILE A 75 10.63 2.99 10.50
C ILE A 75 9.22 3.35 11.00
N THR A 76 8.37 2.36 11.23
CA THR A 76 7.02 2.57 11.75
C THR A 76 7.05 3.18 13.15
N ALA A 77 7.85 2.62 14.05
CA ALA A 77 8.03 3.13 15.41
C ALA A 77 8.58 4.57 15.40
N LEU A 78 9.67 4.82 14.66
CA LEU A 78 10.27 6.14 14.53
C LEU A 78 9.30 7.18 13.96
N SER A 79 8.49 6.79 12.97
CA SER A 79 7.50 7.70 12.37
C SER A 79 6.44 8.13 13.38
N HIS A 80 5.99 7.19 14.23
CA HIS A 80 5.05 7.49 15.32
C HIS A 80 5.68 8.43 16.36
N ASP A 81 6.91 8.12 16.78
CA ASP A 81 7.62 8.87 17.83
C ASP A 81 8.03 10.29 17.39
N ILE A 82 8.23 10.50 16.08
CA ILE A 82 8.48 11.83 15.51
C ILE A 82 7.16 12.59 15.31
N ARG A 83 6.08 11.93 14.88
CA ARG A 83 4.79 12.60 14.62
C ARG A 83 4.21 13.25 15.87
N ASN A 84 4.28 12.57 17.01
CA ASN A 84 3.70 13.06 18.26
C ASN A 84 4.26 14.42 18.71
N PRO A 85 5.60 14.58 18.93
CA PRO A 85 6.18 15.87 19.32
C PRO A 85 6.02 16.93 18.22
N LEU A 86 6.01 16.52 16.95
CA LEU A 86 5.84 17.44 15.84
C LEU A 86 4.43 18.02 15.75
N THR A 87 3.40 17.20 16.03
CA THR A 87 2.02 17.66 16.12
C THR A 87 1.84 18.65 17.25
N ALA A 88 2.44 18.39 18.42
CA ALA A 88 2.43 19.34 19.54
C ALA A 88 3.16 20.65 19.18
N LEU A 89 4.32 20.57 18.50
CA LEU A 89 5.07 21.73 18.05
C LEU A 89 4.23 22.61 17.09
N LEU A 90 3.60 21.99 16.09
CA LEU A 90 2.72 22.71 15.16
C LEU A 90 1.56 23.39 15.90
N GLY A 91 0.92 22.69 16.85
CA GLY A 91 -0.12 23.28 17.68
C GLY A 91 0.34 24.50 18.48
N TYR A 92 1.55 24.47 19.06
CA TYR A 92 2.12 25.66 19.73
C TYR A 92 2.41 26.79 18.74
N LEU A 93 2.94 26.51 17.57
CA LEU A 93 3.18 27.51 16.53
C LEU A 93 1.87 28.15 16.06
N ASP A 94 0.79 27.37 15.93
CA ASP A 94 -0.53 27.87 15.56
C ASP A 94 -1.12 28.78 16.64
N ILE A 95 -0.99 28.43 17.92
CA ILE A 95 -1.42 29.27 19.05
C ILE A 95 -0.67 30.59 19.07
N ILE A 96 0.66 30.58 18.83
CA ILE A 96 1.46 31.79 18.80
C ILE A 96 1.08 32.66 17.58
N SER A 97 0.87 32.06 16.41
CA SER A 97 0.51 32.80 15.20
C SER A 97 -0.87 33.44 15.26
N ALA A 98 -1.78 32.92 16.10
CA ALA A 98 -3.10 33.50 16.35
C ALA A 98 -3.08 34.79 17.20
N GLN A 99 -1.94 35.16 17.77
CA GLN A 99 -1.81 36.41 18.59
C GLN A 99 -1.84 37.62 17.65
N ARG A 100 -2.64 38.64 18.03
CA ARG A 100 -2.93 39.83 17.17
C ARG A 100 -1.79 40.84 17.02
N ASP A 101 -0.78 40.85 17.91
CA ASP A 101 0.26 41.91 18.00
C ASP A 101 1.69 41.33 17.88
N LEU A 102 1.92 40.44 16.91
CA LEU A 102 3.27 39.92 16.65
C LEU A 102 4.11 40.96 15.87
N PRO A 103 5.35 41.25 16.30
CA PRO A 103 6.29 42.04 15.50
C PRO A 103 6.50 41.38 14.13
N PRO A 104 6.64 42.18 13.03
CA PRO A 104 6.77 41.65 11.67
C PRO A 104 7.88 40.60 11.52
N ASP A 105 9.02 40.83 12.15
CA ASP A 105 10.14 39.88 12.11
C ASP A 105 9.79 38.56 12.80
N THR A 106 9.07 38.61 13.94
CA THR A 106 8.64 37.43 14.69
C THR A 106 7.60 36.63 13.88
N ALA A 107 6.67 37.30 13.21
CA ALA A 107 5.68 36.66 12.32
C ALA A 107 6.38 35.94 11.17
N SER A 108 7.42 36.53 10.58
CA SER A 108 8.21 35.92 9.50
C SER A 108 8.94 34.67 9.98
N TYR A 109 9.60 34.72 11.15
CA TYR A 109 10.27 33.55 11.72
C TYR A 109 9.27 32.43 12.07
N LEU A 110 8.10 32.79 12.58
CA LEU A 110 7.05 31.85 12.93
C LEU A 110 6.53 31.11 11.68
N ALA A 111 6.25 31.85 10.59
CA ALA A 111 5.83 31.27 9.32
C ALA A 111 6.89 30.30 8.76
N ALA A 112 8.17 30.67 8.85
CA ALA A 112 9.27 29.80 8.45
C ALA A 112 9.36 28.53 9.32
N CYS A 113 9.09 28.62 10.62
CA CYS A 113 9.07 27.47 11.52
C CYS A 113 7.88 26.53 11.20
N GLN A 114 6.69 27.09 10.95
CA GLN A 114 5.51 26.32 10.53
C GLN A 114 5.76 25.57 9.22
N GLU A 115 6.33 26.25 8.21
CA GLU A 115 6.68 25.63 6.93
C GLU A 115 7.65 24.45 7.12
N ARG A 116 8.72 24.66 7.90
CA ARG A 116 9.73 23.62 8.16
C ARG A 116 9.16 22.45 8.95
N ALA A 117 8.36 22.71 9.96
CA ALA A 117 7.68 21.67 10.74
C ALA A 117 6.68 20.88 9.89
N GLY A 118 5.91 21.58 9.04
CA GLY A 118 5.03 20.94 8.04
C GLY A 118 5.79 20.02 7.09
N ARG A 119 6.98 20.46 6.63
CA ARG A 119 7.82 19.62 5.76
C ARG A 119 8.35 18.37 6.47
N ILE A 120 8.77 18.49 7.73
CA ILE A 120 9.21 17.31 8.51
C ILE A 120 8.05 16.33 8.68
N LYS A 121 6.82 16.82 8.94
CA LYS A 121 5.61 15.99 9.00
C LYS A 121 5.40 15.22 7.70
N GLN A 122 5.48 15.89 6.54
CA GLN A 122 5.34 15.25 5.24
C GLN A 122 6.40 14.16 5.02
N LEU A 123 7.67 14.43 5.32
CA LEU A 123 8.74 13.45 5.18
C LEU A 123 8.53 12.23 6.10
N THR A 124 8.08 12.46 7.32
CA THR A 124 7.77 11.37 8.27
C THR A 124 6.61 10.50 7.76
N ASP A 125 5.59 11.13 7.17
CA ASP A 125 4.45 10.41 6.59
C ASP A 125 4.85 9.64 5.33
N GLU A 126 5.79 10.16 4.51
CA GLU A 126 6.37 9.44 3.38
C GLU A 126 7.20 8.23 3.82
N LEU A 127 8.01 8.39 4.86
CA LEU A 127 8.83 7.32 5.43
C LEU A 127 7.96 6.19 5.98
N PHE A 128 6.89 6.52 6.69
CA PHE A 128 5.92 5.53 7.16
C PHE A 128 5.19 4.84 6.01
N ARG A 129 4.82 5.56 4.93
CA ARG A 129 4.24 4.95 3.73
C ARG A 129 5.19 3.95 3.08
N TYR A 130 6.48 4.30 3.04
CA TYR A 130 7.51 3.40 2.53
C TYR A 130 7.60 2.12 3.37
N SER A 131 7.63 2.22 4.69
CA SER A 131 7.70 1.05 5.58
C SER A 131 6.54 0.09 5.41
N LEU A 132 5.32 0.60 5.23
CA LEU A 132 4.12 -0.22 5.03
C LEU A 132 4.19 -1.09 3.76
N LEU A 133 4.90 -0.66 2.71
CA LEU A 133 5.03 -1.44 1.48
C LEU A 133 5.93 -2.65 1.62
N PHE A 134 6.93 -2.56 2.49
CA PHE A 134 7.93 -3.61 2.68
C PHE A 134 7.63 -4.53 3.88
N SER A 135 6.68 -4.17 4.72
CA SER A 135 6.15 -5.07 5.75
C SER A 135 5.27 -6.12 5.09
N ASN A 136 5.58 -7.40 5.28
CA ASN A 136 4.70 -8.51 4.93
C ASN A 136 3.64 -8.77 6.01
N ASP A 137 3.68 -8.03 7.12
CA ASP A 137 2.77 -8.22 8.23
C ASP A 137 1.42 -7.56 8.00
N GLU A 138 0.42 -8.10 8.67
CA GLU A 138 -0.89 -7.47 8.81
C GLU A 138 -0.75 -6.16 9.60
N LEU A 139 -1.42 -5.10 9.11
CA LEU A 139 -1.47 -3.84 9.84
C LEU A 139 -2.32 -4.04 11.12
N PRO A 140 -1.94 -3.44 12.24
CA PRO A 140 -2.71 -3.54 13.48
C PRO A 140 -4.00 -2.70 13.38
N MET A 141 -4.97 -3.18 12.59
CA MET A 141 -6.24 -2.49 12.36
C MET A 141 -7.28 -2.85 13.40
N ARG A 142 -8.06 -1.88 13.81
CA ARG A 142 -9.29 -2.06 14.60
C ARG A 142 -10.48 -1.80 13.69
N LEU A 143 -10.98 -2.88 13.09
CA LEU A 143 -12.12 -2.81 12.18
C LEU A 143 -13.41 -2.67 12.97
N GLU A 144 -14.10 -1.55 12.76
CA GLU A 144 -15.41 -1.25 13.34
C GLU A 144 -16.45 -1.02 12.24
N THR A 145 -17.70 -1.27 12.51
CA THR A 145 -18.80 -1.13 11.55
C THR A 145 -19.39 0.27 11.62
N TYR A 146 -19.48 0.95 10.48
CA TYR A 146 -20.02 2.31 10.34
C TYR A 146 -21.11 2.37 9.29
N ASP A 147 -22.05 3.30 9.48
CA ASP A 147 -22.91 3.78 8.40
C ASP A 147 -22.04 4.43 7.32
N ALA A 148 -22.13 3.90 6.09
CA ALA A 148 -21.27 4.35 4.99
C ALA A 148 -21.54 5.81 4.60
N TYR A 149 -22.82 6.26 4.64
CA TYR A 149 -23.16 7.62 4.30
C TYR A 149 -22.53 8.61 5.29
N VAL A 150 -22.73 8.38 6.59
CA VAL A 150 -22.21 9.27 7.65
C VAL A 150 -20.68 9.34 7.62
N LEU A 151 -20.02 8.17 7.48
CA LEU A 151 -18.57 8.10 7.42
C LEU A 151 -18.02 8.84 6.19
N LEU A 152 -18.61 8.61 5.02
CA LEU A 152 -18.16 9.18 3.78
C LEU A 152 -18.49 10.68 3.68
N GLU A 153 -19.64 11.13 4.18
CA GLU A 153 -20.01 12.54 4.24
C GLU A 153 -18.92 13.35 4.95
N GLN A 154 -18.43 12.85 6.09
CA GLN A 154 -17.37 13.50 6.83
C GLN A 154 -16.05 13.46 6.07
N LEU A 155 -15.57 12.26 5.68
CA LEU A 155 -14.22 12.11 5.12
C LEU A 155 -14.09 12.69 3.70
N LEU A 156 -15.09 12.49 2.84
CA LEU A 156 -15.09 13.04 1.50
C LEU A 156 -15.40 14.53 1.49
N GLY A 157 -16.24 15.02 2.42
CA GLY A 157 -16.52 16.44 2.58
C GLY A 157 -15.26 17.24 2.98
N GLU A 158 -14.46 16.75 3.91
CA GLU A 158 -13.16 17.34 4.26
C GLU A 158 -12.25 17.41 3.03
N ALA A 159 -12.11 16.30 2.31
CA ALA A 159 -11.25 16.22 1.13
C ALA A 159 -11.76 17.10 -0.04
N GLN A 160 -13.07 17.21 -0.22
CA GLN A 160 -13.69 18.11 -1.19
C GLN A 160 -13.33 19.57 -0.89
N ALA A 161 -13.50 20.00 0.36
CA ALA A 161 -13.18 21.36 0.78
C ALA A 161 -11.69 21.70 0.55
N GLU A 162 -10.78 20.75 0.80
CA GLU A 162 -9.35 20.89 0.50
C GLU A 162 -9.09 21.06 -1.01
N LEU A 163 -9.74 20.26 -1.85
CA LEU A 163 -9.60 20.38 -3.31
C LEU A 163 -10.13 21.71 -3.84
N GLU A 164 -11.28 22.15 -3.36
CA GLU A 164 -11.89 23.43 -3.74
C GLU A 164 -11.02 24.62 -3.31
N SER A 165 -10.44 24.56 -2.10
CA SER A 165 -9.47 25.58 -1.65
C SER A 165 -8.18 25.58 -2.48
N ALA A 166 -7.81 24.45 -3.07
CA ALA A 166 -6.69 24.32 -4.00
C ALA A 166 -7.04 24.69 -5.46
N GLY A 167 -8.29 25.16 -5.72
CA GLY A 167 -8.73 25.64 -7.01
C GLY A 167 -9.34 24.61 -7.95
N PHE A 168 -9.65 23.40 -7.47
CA PHE A 168 -10.32 22.38 -8.26
C PHE A 168 -11.84 22.50 -8.13
N ALA A 169 -12.55 22.44 -9.26
CA ALA A 169 -14.00 22.20 -9.22
C ALA A 169 -14.28 20.73 -8.91
N THR A 170 -15.26 20.46 -8.05
CA THR A 170 -15.61 19.09 -7.65
C THR A 170 -17.07 18.77 -7.95
N ARG A 171 -17.37 17.50 -8.22
CA ARG A 171 -18.73 16.95 -8.30
C ARG A 171 -18.78 15.70 -7.45
N MET A 172 -19.64 15.68 -6.44
CA MET A 172 -19.77 14.55 -5.51
C MET A 172 -21.16 13.91 -5.62
N VAL A 173 -21.18 12.58 -5.67
CA VAL A 173 -22.37 11.74 -5.59
C VAL A 173 -22.20 10.79 -4.41
N MET A 174 -23.16 10.86 -3.48
CA MET A 174 -23.15 10.04 -2.27
C MET A 174 -24.10 8.84 -2.43
N PRO A 175 -23.94 7.78 -1.60
CA PRO A 175 -24.87 6.65 -1.61
C PRO A 175 -26.29 7.12 -1.33
N ASP A 176 -27.24 6.65 -2.12
CA ASP A 176 -28.67 6.91 -1.95
C ASP A 176 -29.37 5.80 -1.14
N THR A 177 -28.66 4.72 -0.86
CA THR A 177 -29.16 3.54 -0.14
C THR A 177 -28.34 3.32 1.12
N PHE A 178 -29.02 3.01 2.23
CA PHE A 178 -28.35 2.67 3.48
C PHE A 178 -27.49 1.43 3.30
N CYS A 179 -26.21 1.56 3.68
CA CYS A 179 -25.29 0.43 3.73
C CYS A 179 -24.25 0.65 4.84
N ARG A 180 -23.74 -0.45 5.38
CA ARG A 180 -22.74 -0.46 6.44
C ARG A 180 -21.44 -1.04 5.93
N VAL A 181 -20.33 -0.46 6.34
CA VAL A 181 -18.96 -0.92 5.99
C VAL A 181 -18.15 -1.14 7.26
N ARG A 182 -17.22 -2.09 7.19
CA ARG A 182 -16.33 -2.41 8.31
C ARG A 182 -14.92 -1.91 7.99
N VAL A 183 -14.48 -0.85 8.67
CA VAL A 183 -13.21 -0.19 8.41
C VAL A 183 -12.50 0.21 9.71
N ASP A 184 -11.19 0.43 9.61
CA ASP A 184 -10.42 1.22 10.58
C ASP A 184 -10.34 2.65 10.05
N VAL A 185 -11.02 3.58 10.71
CA VAL A 185 -11.18 4.97 10.21
C VAL A 185 -9.84 5.67 9.95
N PRO A 186 -8.85 5.66 10.84
CA PRO A 186 -7.52 6.20 10.58
C PRO A 186 -6.84 5.65 9.32
N TYR A 187 -6.90 4.34 9.11
CA TYR A 187 -6.33 3.73 7.91
C TYR A 187 -7.16 4.01 6.66
N PHE A 188 -8.48 4.04 6.78
CA PHE A 188 -9.35 4.37 5.66
C PHE A 188 -9.21 5.84 5.22
N LYS A 189 -9.15 6.79 6.17
CA LYS A 189 -8.80 8.19 5.88
C LYS A 189 -7.49 8.27 5.09
N ARG A 190 -6.49 7.48 5.47
CA ARG A 190 -5.22 7.43 4.76
C ARG A 190 -5.32 6.92 3.33
N VAL A 191 -6.23 5.95 3.05
CA VAL A 191 -6.54 5.56 1.66
C VAL A 191 -7.00 6.78 0.88
N LEU A 192 -8.00 7.50 1.40
CA LEU A 192 -8.56 8.69 0.74
C LEU A 192 -7.49 9.79 0.55
N ASP A 193 -6.69 10.08 1.59
CA ASP A 193 -5.60 11.06 1.50
C ASP A 193 -4.61 10.73 0.39
N ASN A 194 -4.28 9.45 0.18
CA ASN A 194 -3.42 9.01 -0.92
C ASN A 194 -4.07 9.22 -2.29
N LEU A 195 -5.37 8.96 -2.41
CA LEU A 195 -6.11 9.16 -3.65
C LEU A 195 -6.24 10.66 -3.98
N PHE A 196 -6.58 11.49 -3.02
CA PHE A 196 -6.69 12.95 -3.19
C PHE A 196 -5.34 13.63 -3.39
N ALA A 197 -4.27 13.16 -2.76
CA ALA A 197 -2.91 13.61 -3.04
C ALA A 197 -2.51 13.33 -4.51
N ASN A 198 -2.95 12.18 -5.05
CA ASN A 198 -2.76 11.86 -6.47
C ASN A 198 -3.52 12.85 -7.38
N VAL A 199 -4.76 13.20 -7.04
CA VAL A 199 -5.54 14.21 -7.76
C VAL A 199 -4.81 15.56 -7.74
N ARG A 200 -4.42 16.07 -6.56
CA ARG A 200 -3.70 17.38 -6.45
C ARG A 200 -2.42 17.41 -7.28
N LYS A 201 -1.76 16.27 -7.41
CA LYS A 201 -0.48 16.16 -8.12
C LYS A 201 -0.61 16.10 -9.65
N TYR A 202 -1.63 15.40 -10.14
CA TYR A 202 -1.72 15.03 -11.56
C TYR A 202 -2.95 15.56 -12.30
N ALA A 203 -4.00 15.99 -11.58
CA ALA A 203 -5.22 16.48 -12.23
C ALA A 203 -5.02 17.83 -12.90
N ASP A 204 -5.78 18.07 -13.96
CA ASP A 204 -5.92 19.37 -14.60
C ASP A 204 -6.92 20.22 -13.78
N PRO A 205 -6.49 21.36 -13.19
CA PRO A 205 -7.38 22.21 -12.40
C PRO A 205 -8.52 22.84 -13.23
N ALA A 206 -8.38 22.93 -14.55
CA ALA A 206 -9.41 23.45 -15.45
C ALA A 206 -10.58 22.48 -15.65
N GLN A 207 -10.44 21.23 -15.21
CA GLN A 207 -11.46 20.19 -15.36
C GLN A 207 -11.99 19.74 -14.00
N PRO A 208 -13.29 19.44 -13.87
CA PRO A 208 -13.85 19.01 -12.60
C PRO A 208 -13.37 17.62 -12.20
N VAL A 209 -13.13 17.45 -10.89
CA VAL A 209 -12.88 16.15 -10.27
C VAL A 209 -14.22 15.53 -9.88
N SER A 210 -14.49 14.32 -10.35
CA SER A 210 -15.71 13.59 -10.00
C SER A 210 -15.42 12.60 -8.87
N ILE A 211 -16.21 12.66 -7.81
CA ILE A 211 -16.15 11.78 -6.64
C ILE A 211 -17.51 11.10 -6.55
N ALA A 212 -17.55 9.79 -6.56
CA ALA A 212 -18.80 9.03 -6.44
C ALA A 212 -18.63 7.88 -5.46
N ALA A 213 -19.61 7.70 -4.58
CA ALA A 213 -19.70 6.54 -3.71
C ALA A 213 -21.04 5.84 -3.98
N LEU A 214 -20.96 4.64 -4.57
CA LEU A 214 -22.12 3.90 -5.07
C LEU A 214 -22.11 2.48 -4.52
N PRO A 215 -23.18 2.03 -3.86
CA PRO A 215 -23.34 0.64 -3.51
C PRO A 215 -23.71 -0.18 -4.76
N GLU A 216 -22.99 -1.24 -5.01
CA GLU A 216 -23.26 -2.22 -6.07
C GLU A 216 -23.27 -3.62 -5.47
N ASP A 217 -24.37 -4.33 -5.57
CA ASP A 217 -24.57 -5.66 -5.00
C ASP A 217 -24.22 -5.72 -3.49
N ARG A 218 -23.06 -6.30 -3.18
CA ARG A 218 -22.55 -6.48 -1.81
C ARG A 218 -21.28 -5.65 -1.53
N THR A 219 -21.00 -4.67 -2.37
CA THR A 219 -19.80 -3.84 -2.27
C THR A 219 -20.13 -2.36 -2.40
N LEU A 220 -19.39 -1.53 -1.70
CA LEU A 220 -19.41 -0.08 -1.84
C LEU A 220 -18.23 0.34 -2.70
N HIS A 221 -18.50 1.01 -3.81
CA HIS A 221 -17.54 1.51 -4.77
C HIS A 221 -17.32 3.01 -4.56
N ILE A 222 -16.10 3.41 -4.25
CA ILE A 222 -15.70 4.81 -4.07
C ILE A 222 -14.77 5.17 -5.22
N CYS A 223 -15.30 5.92 -6.19
CA CYS A 223 -14.63 6.27 -7.43
C CYS A 223 -14.20 7.73 -7.42
N ILE A 224 -12.93 8.00 -7.71
CA ILE A 224 -12.37 9.33 -7.90
C ILE A 224 -11.82 9.39 -9.32
N CYS A 225 -12.42 10.26 -10.15
CA CYS A 225 -12.06 10.43 -11.55
C CYS A 225 -11.62 11.86 -11.82
N ASN A 226 -10.46 12.02 -12.46
CA ASN A 226 -9.95 13.32 -12.89
C ASN A 226 -9.33 13.26 -14.30
N THR A 227 -9.31 14.40 -14.99
CA THR A 227 -8.53 14.58 -16.22
C THR A 227 -7.06 14.78 -15.86
N ILE A 228 -6.17 14.11 -16.60
CA ILE A 228 -4.72 14.20 -16.38
C ILE A 228 -4.21 15.47 -17.03
N ARG A 229 -3.36 16.22 -16.31
CA ARG A 229 -2.70 17.43 -16.82
C ARG A 229 -1.70 17.07 -17.93
N ALA A 230 -1.65 17.84 -19.01
CA ALA A 230 -0.79 17.60 -20.17
C ALA A 230 0.71 17.53 -19.80
N ASP A 231 1.15 18.29 -18.78
CA ASP A 231 2.56 18.36 -18.35
C ASP A 231 2.93 17.32 -17.28
N SER A 232 2.02 16.40 -16.96
CA SER A 232 2.24 15.40 -15.87
C SER A 232 3.34 14.40 -16.15
N GLY A 233 3.81 14.26 -17.38
CA GLY A 233 4.89 13.35 -17.78
C GLY A 233 6.27 13.66 -17.18
N GLN A 234 6.49 14.84 -16.60
CA GLN A 234 7.74 15.23 -15.93
C GLN A 234 7.71 15.02 -14.41
N VAL A 235 6.57 14.61 -13.86
CA VAL A 235 6.42 14.40 -12.42
C VAL A 235 6.77 12.96 -12.08
N GLU A 236 7.89 12.72 -11.39
CA GLU A 236 8.28 11.40 -10.91
C GLU A 236 7.12 10.74 -10.15
N SER A 237 6.56 9.70 -10.75
CA SER A 237 5.46 8.93 -10.19
C SER A 237 5.98 7.95 -9.16
N ASN A 238 6.09 8.38 -7.92
CA ASN A 238 6.31 7.45 -6.82
C ASN A 238 4.98 6.73 -6.53
N LYS A 239 4.76 5.58 -7.19
CA LYS A 239 3.53 4.75 -7.09
C LYS A 239 3.25 4.23 -5.67
N ILE A 240 3.98 4.73 -4.66
CA ILE A 240 3.93 4.31 -3.26
C ILE A 240 2.55 4.55 -2.66
N GLY A 241 1.95 5.73 -2.88
CA GLY A 241 0.64 6.07 -2.31
C GLY A 241 -0.49 5.13 -2.74
N LEU A 242 -0.56 4.81 -4.03
CA LEU A 242 -1.60 3.90 -4.56
C LEU A 242 -1.38 2.45 -4.09
N ARG A 243 -0.12 1.99 -4.00
CA ARG A 243 0.20 0.66 -3.44
C ARG A 243 -0.12 0.59 -1.95
N THR A 244 0.08 1.67 -1.20
CA THR A 244 -0.33 1.76 0.21
C THR A 244 -1.84 1.67 0.34
N ALA A 245 -2.60 2.38 -0.50
CA ALA A 245 -4.06 2.32 -0.52
C ALA A 245 -4.56 0.90 -0.84
N GLU A 246 -3.97 0.24 -1.84
CA GLU A 246 -4.27 -1.15 -2.21
C GLU A 246 -4.04 -2.11 -1.04
N LYS A 247 -2.88 -2.02 -0.36
CA LYS A 247 -2.56 -2.87 0.79
C LYS A 247 -3.56 -2.67 1.94
N ILE A 248 -3.88 -1.42 2.29
CA ILE A 248 -4.82 -1.09 3.35
C ILE A 248 -6.21 -1.65 3.02
N LEU A 249 -6.73 -1.40 1.81
CA LEU A 249 -8.03 -1.89 1.38
C LEU A 249 -8.10 -3.42 1.39
N THR A 250 -7.06 -4.11 0.92
CA THR A 250 -7.00 -5.58 0.92
C THR A 250 -7.11 -6.14 2.34
N GLN A 251 -6.47 -5.50 3.32
CA GLN A 251 -6.57 -5.94 4.72
C GLN A 251 -7.91 -5.61 5.38
N MET A 252 -8.66 -4.66 4.83
CA MET A 252 -10.07 -4.40 5.20
C MET A 252 -11.06 -5.34 4.47
N GLY A 253 -10.56 -6.35 3.73
CA GLY A 253 -11.38 -7.26 2.93
C GLY A 253 -11.90 -6.65 1.62
N GLY A 254 -11.43 -5.46 1.27
CA GLY A 254 -11.76 -4.75 0.05
C GLY A 254 -10.74 -4.95 -1.07
N SER A 255 -10.83 -4.13 -2.10
CA SER A 255 -9.88 -4.12 -3.21
C SER A 255 -9.69 -2.70 -3.77
N PHE A 256 -8.65 -2.54 -4.58
CA PHE A 256 -8.33 -1.29 -5.26
C PHE A 256 -8.20 -1.54 -6.76
N ARG A 257 -8.84 -0.68 -7.56
CA ARG A 257 -8.70 -0.68 -9.00
C ARG A 257 -8.27 0.71 -9.49
N ARG A 258 -7.55 0.73 -10.58
CA ARG A 258 -7.20 1.97 -11.28
C ARG A 258 -7.33 1.77 -12.76
N HIS A 259 -7.78 2.80 -13.43
CA HIS A 259 -7.95 2.81 -14.87
C HIS A 259 -7.48 4.14 -15.44
N GLU A 260 -6.78 4.09 -16.56
CA GLU A 260 -6.35 5.27 -17.30
C GLU A 260 -6.78 5.08 -18.76
N ALA A 261 -7.69 5.94 -19.23
CA ALA A 261 -8.17 5.95 -20.59
C ALA A 261 -8.60 7.37 -20.99
N ASP A 262 -8.42 7.73 -22.25
CA ASP A 262 -8.88 8.99 -22.84
C ASP A 262 -8.43 10.25 -22.06
N GLY A 263 -7.20 10.23 -21.52
CA GLY A 263 -6.65 11.33 -20.73
C GLY A 263 -7.29 11.49 -19.34
N LYS A 264 -8.06 10.51 -18.88
CA LYS A 264 -8.65 10.47 -17.54
C LYS A 264 -8.00 9.37 -16.70
N PHE A 265 -7.87 9.65 -15.43
CA PHE A 265 -7.45 8.67 -14.42
C PHE A 265 -8.61 8.45 -13.46
N THR A 266 -8.94 7.18 -13.23
CA THR A 266 -9.94 6.75 -12.26
C THR A 266 -9.28 5.84 -11.23
N ALA A 267 -9.42 6.21 -9.97
CA ALA A 267 -9.07 5.39 -8.81
C ALA A 267 -10.35 4.92 -8.13
N GLU A 268 -10.47 3.63 -7.89
CA GLU A 268 -11.64 2.99 -7.31
C GLU A 268 -11.25 2.19 -6.08
N ALA A 269 -11.76 2.59 -4.92
CA ALA A 269 -11.68 1.84 -3.68
C ALA A 269 -12.99 1.06 -3.49
N ILE A 270 -12.89 -0.24 -3.26
CA ILE A 270 -14.03 -1.15 -3.13
C ILE A 270 -14.00 -1.76 -1.74
N LEU A 271 -15.09 -1.61 -0.99
CA LEU A 271 -15.26 -2.18 0.35
C LEU A 271 -16.44 -3.14 0.39
N PRO A 272 -16.38 -4.25 1.14
CA PRO A 272 -17.52 -5.12 1.35
C PRO A 272 -18.58 -4.41 2.20
N ILE A 273 -19.85 -4.55 1.81
CA ILE A 273 -21.00 -4.12 2.61
C ILE A 273 -21.29 -5.20 3.64
N VAL A 274 -21.44 -4.79 4.89
CA VAL A 274 -21.81 -5.68 6.00
C VAL A 274 -23.31 -5.99 5.89
N PRO A 275 -23.73 -7.26 5.87
CA PRO A 275 -25.14 -7.62 5.92
C PRO A 275 -25.82 -7.10 7.20
N GLU A 276 -27.11 -6.75 7.12
CA GLU A 276 -27.88 -6.28 8.28
C GLU A 276 -27.94 -7.30 9.43
N ASP A 277 -27.83 -8.59 9.12
CA ASP A 277 -27.93 -9.69 10.10
C ASP A 277 -26.60 -10.04 10.80
N ALA A 278 -25.55 -9.27 10.66
CA ALA A 278 -24.20 -9.60 11.16
C ALA A 278 -23.93 -9.08 12.60
N ASP A 279 -24.91 -8.51 13.29
CA ASP A 279 -24.79 -7.95 14.66
C ASP A 279 -25.45 -8.85 15.75
N GLU A 280 -25.68 -10.17 15.49
CA GLU A 280 -26.09 -11.13 16.53
C GLU A 280 -24.90 -11.93 17.11
#